data_e3c8497b58010c6a4cd2dc3e3d00e444
#
_entry.id   e3c8497b58010c6a4cd2dc3e3d00e444
#
_cell.length_a   1.000
_cell.length_b   1.000
_cell.length_c   1.000
_cell.angle_alpha   90.00
_cell.angle_beta   90.00
_cell.angle_gamma   90.00
#
_symmetry.space_group_name_H-M   'P 1'
#
loop_
_entity.id
_entity.type
_entity.pdbx_description
1 polymer ?
#
loop_
_entity_poly.entity_id
_entity_poly.type
_entity_poly.pdbx_seq_one_letter_code
_entity_poly.pdbx_strand_id
1 'polypeptide(L)'
;MALNKKNLRNLFYIFLTTHLIIWTAIPSLTNNNLPLDTIEALAWGSNLDWGFNKHPPMSAFVVEIFYQIFGPQDWAYYLLSQIFVIISFFVVFKFAEEFFENKIFCFLSVLLLEGIYFYNYTTPEFNVYVCELPFWSLTVFYCWKGLKDNKIIDWLLFGLFAAAGILSHYLFVYLLVAMDVFFLYMIFKK
;
A
#
# COMPACT_ATOMS: atom_id res chain seq x y z
N MET A 1 7.93 -30.95 -11.87
CA MET A 1 6.51 -30.88 -11.45
C MET A 1 6.03 -29.47 -11.73
N ALA A 2 5.28 -29.22 -12.79
CA ALA A 2 4.79 -27.86 -13.12
C ALA A 2 3.70 -27.48 -12.13
N LEU A 3 3.91 -26.43 -11.36
CA LEU A 3 2.88 -25.89 -10.46
C LEU A 3 1.70 -25.40 -11.30
N ASN A 4 0.50 -25.98 -11.06
CA ASN A 4 -0.71 -25.59 -11.74
C ASN A 4 -1.06 -24.13 -11.38
N LYS A 5 -1.64 -23.35 -12.32
CA LYS A 5 -2.08 -21.95 -12.11
C LYS A 5 -2.94 -21.76 -10.85
N LYS A 6 -3.80 -22.74 -10.53
CA LYS A 6 -4.63 -22.74 -9.31
C LYS A 6 -3.77 -22.85 -8.04
N ASN A 7 -2.77 -23.70 -8.05
CA ASN A 7 -1.89 -23.92 -6.90
C ASN A 7 -1.03 -22.67 -6.62
N LEU A 8 -0.54 -21.98 -7.65
CA LEU A 8 0.22 -20.74 -7.50
C LEU A 8 -0.62 -19.60 -6.92
N ARG A 9 -1.87 -19.47 -7.34
CA ARG A 9 -2.78 -18.48 -6.76
C ARG A 9 -3.08 -18.77 -5.29
N ASN A 10 -3.30 -20.04 -4.96
CA ASN A 10 -3.50 -20.42 -3.56
C ASN A 10 -2.24 -20.16 -2.72
N LEU A 11 -1.05 -20.46 -3.26
CA LEU A 11 0.22 -20.16 -2.60
C LEU A 11 0.39 -18.66 -2.34
N PHE A 12 0.02 -17.82 -3.30
CA PHE A 12 0.04 -16.37 -3.13
C PHE A 12 -0.91 -15.90 -2.00
N TYR A 13 -2.14 -16.42 -1.93
CA TYR A 13 -3.04 -16.06 -0.83
C TYR A 13 -2.55 -16.58 0.53
N ILE A 14 -1.98 -17.79 0.57
CA ILE A 14 -1.34 -18.32 1.79
C ILE A 14 -0.21 -17.39 2.22
N PHE A 15 0.64 -16.96 1.29
CA PHE A 15 1.71 -16.01 1.57
C PHE A 15 1.18 -14.70 2.17
N LEU A 16 0.16 -14.06 1.54
CA LEU A 16 -0.44 -12.82 2.07
C LEU A 16 -1.00 -13.01 3.48
N THR A 17 -1.72 -14.12 3.72
CA THR A 17 -2.28 -14.42 5.04
C THR A 17 -1.19 -14.67 6.08
N THR A 18 -0.14 -15.39 5.70
CA THR A 18 1.00 -15.68 6.59
C THR A 18 1.75 -14.39 6.94
N HIS A 19 2.02 -13.53 5.95
CA HIS A 19 2.63 -12.22 6.17
C HIS A 19 1.80 -11.37 7.15
N LEU A 20 0.49 -11.24 6.87
CA LEU A 20 -0.44 -10.50 7.74
C LEU A 20 -0.39 -11.01 9.19
N ILE A 21 -0.47 -12.33 9.38
CA ILE A 21 -0.49 -12.93 10.72
C ILE A 21 0.84 -12.72 11.43
N ILE A 22 1.96 -13.01 10.78
CA ILE A 22 3.30 -12.93 11.39
C ILE A 22 3.60 -11.50 11.81
N TRP A 23 3.47 -10.54 10.89
CA TRP A 23 3.82 -9.14 11.13
C TRP A 23 2.79 -8.36 11.96
N THR A 24 1.62 -8.96 12.22
CA THR A 24 0.68 -8.47 13.24
C THR A 24 1.00 -9.11 14.61
N ALA A 25 1.13 -10.43 14.65
CA ALA A 25 1.22 -11.16 15.92
C ALA A 25 2.56 -10.94 16.63
N ILE A 26 3.69 -10.98 15.91
CA ILE A 26 5.01 -10.82 16.53
C ILE A 26 5.11 -9.48 17.27
N PRO A 27 4.91 -8.29 16.64
CA PRO A 27 5.03 -7.04 17.38
C PRO A 27 3.96 -6.90 18.48
N SER A 28 2.76 -7.45 18.30
CA SER A 28 1.72 -7.45 19.33
C SER A 28 2.11 -8.24 20.59
N LEU A 29 2.98 -9.25 20.46
CA LEU A 29 3.42 -10.09 21.58
C LEU A 29 4.75 -9.65 22.18
N THR A 30 5.57 -8.90 21.42
CA THR A 30 6.95 -8.56 21.85
C THR A 30 7.10 -7.11 22.26
N ASN A 31 6.29 -6.22 21.73
CA ASN A 31 6.37 -4.78 22.03
C ASN A 31 5.50 -4.44 23.24
N ASN A 32 6.00 -3.56 24.09
CA ASN A 32 5.27 -3.07 25.26
C ASN A 32 4.45 -1.78 24.95
N ASN A 33 4.74 -1.13 23.82
CA ASN A 33 4.09 0.11 23.39
C ASN A 33 4.02 0.14 21.86
N LEU A 34 3.08 0.93 21.33
CA LEU A 34 3.05 1.26 19.93
C LEU A 34 4.29 2.08 19.51
N PRO A 35 4.74 1.96 18.27
CA PRO A 35 5.77 2.82 17.69
C PRO A 35 5.35 4.30 17.68
N LEU A 36 6.34 5.20 17.68
CA LEU A 36 6.15 6.62 17.87
C LEU A 36 5.22 7.26 16.82
N ASP A 37 5.44 6.99 15.54
CA ASP A 37 4.64 7.58 14.47
C ASP A 37 3.18 7.10 14.50
N THR A 38 2.93 5.88 14.99
CA THR A 38 1.56 5.37 15.20
C THR A 38 0.87 6.10 16.35
N ILE A 39 1.57 6.38 17.46
CA ILE A 39 1.04 7.17 18.58
C ILE A 39 0.76 8.61 18.12
N GLU A 40 1.65 9.19 17.33
CA GLU A 40 1.49 10.53 16.77
C GLU A 40 0.24 10.60 15.86
N ALA A 41 0.04 9.59 15.00
CA ALA A 41 -1.14 9.49 14.14
C ALA A 41 -2.45 9.35 14.95
N LEU A 42 -2.43 8.61 16.07
CA LEU A 42 -3.56 8.52 17.01
C LEU A 42 -3.89 9.87 17.65
N ALA A 43 -2.86 10.59 18.10
CA ALA A 43 -3.04 11.92 18.70
C ALA A 43 -3.62 12.92 17.69
N TRP A 44 -3.21 12.88 16.44
CA TRP A 44 -3.77 13.72 15.37
C TRP A 44 -5.17 13.28 14.95
N GLY A 45 -5.44 11.97 14.90
CA GLY A 45 -6.74 11.41 14.52
C GLY A 45 -7.88 11.91 15.41
N SER A 46 -7.62 12.13 16.69
CA SER A 46 -8.62 12.65 17.64
C SER A 46 -9.17 14.04 17.29
N ASN A 47 -8.46 14.84 16.48
CA ASN A 47 -8.88 16.18 16.05
C ASN A 47 -9.47 16.23 14.65
N LEU A 48 -9.19 15.23 13.78
CA LEU A 48 -9.64 15.16 12.38
C LEU A 48 -9.36 16.41 11.53
N ASP A 49 -8.22 17.06 11.75
CA ASP A 49 -7.80 18.21 10.98
C ASP A 49 -7.34 17.81 9.56
N TRP A 50 -7.54 18.71 8.58
CA TRP A 50 -7.16 18.48 7.19
C TRP A 50 -5.66 18.61 6.89
N GLY A 51 -4.84 18.75 7.90
CA GLY A 51 -3.38 18.77 7.80
C GLY A 51 -2.76 19.00 9.15
N PHE A 52 -1.56 18.46 9.31
CA PHE A 52 -0.77 18.55 10.52
C PHE A 52 0.59 19.17 10.20
N ASN A 53 1.29 19.67 11.22
CA ASN A 53 2.57 20.37 11.05
C ASN A 53 3.62 19.53 10.27
N LYS A 54 3.52 18.21 10.34
CA LYS A 54 4.52 17.27 9.81
C LYS A 54 4.01 16.53 8.56
N HIS A 55 2.72 16.16 8.52
CA HIS A 55 2.18 15.24 7.52
C HIS A 55 0.77 15.62 7.07
N PRO A 56 0.37 15.14 5.86
CA PRO A 56 -1.03 15.19 5.41
C PRO A 56 -1.94 14.31 6.28
N PRO A 57 -3.28 14.43 6.17
CA PRO A 57 -4.21 13.91 7.16
C PRO A 57 -4.53 12.41 7.05
N MET A 58 -4.22 11.74 5.93
CA MET A 58 -4.74 10.39 5.65
C MET A 58 -4.35 9.36 6.70
N SER A 59 -3.09 9.36 7.15
CA SER A 59 -2.63 8.42 8.19
C SER A 59 -3.41 8.59 9.50
N ALA A 60 -3.66 9.84 9.91
CA ALA A 60 -4.45 10.15 11.09
C ALA A 60 -5.92 9.72 10.93
N PHE A 61 -6.55 9.99 9.78
CA PHE A 61 -7.93 9.59 9.51
C PHE A 61 -8.12 8.08 9.52
N VAL A 62 -7.19 7.34 8.92
CA VAL A 62 -7.27 5.87 8.89
C VAL A 62 -7.08 5.28 10.28
N VAL A 63 -6.14 5.80 11.05
CA VAL A 63 -5.90 5.37 12.44
C VAL A 63 -7.12 5.68 13.31
N GLU A 64 -7.74 6.85 13.16
CA GLU A 64 -8.97 7.21 13.90
C GLU A 64 -10.14 6.27 13.58
N ILE A 65 -10.33 5.90 12.31
CA ILE A 65 -11.34 4.89 11.92
C ILE A 65 -11.09 3.57 12.67
N PHE A 66 -9.83 3.13 12.75
CA PHE A 66 -9.47 1.91 13.49
C PHE A 66 -9.70 2.06 14.99
N TYR A 67 -9.38 3.22 15.55
CA TYR A 67 -9.67 3.53 16.96
C TYR A 67 -11.16 3.45 17.30
N GLN A 68 -12.01 3.98 16.44
CA GLN A 68 -13.47 3.93 16.63
C GLN A 68 -14.02 2.49 16.57
N ILE A 69 -13.35 1.57 15.86
CA ILE A 69 -13.78 0.18 15.72
C ILE A 69 -13.19 -0.70 16.83
N PHE A 70 -11.90 -0.57 17.12
CA PHE A 70 -11.15 -1.49 17.97
C PHE A 70 -10.73 -0.87 19.32
N GLY A 71 -10.86 0.44 19.48
CA GLY A 71 -10.41 1.15 20.67
C GLY A 71 -8.88 1.15 20.85
N PRO A 72 -8.39 1.32 22.09
CA PRO A 72 -6.95 1.41 22.39
C PRO A 72 -6.28 0.03 22.43
N GLN A 73 -6.43 -0.76 21.38
CA GLN A 73 -5.86 -2.10 21.27
C GLN A 73 -4.62 -2.08 20.34
N ASP A 74 -3.43 -2.23 20.87
CA ASP A 74 -2.16 -2.12 20.11
C ASP A 74 -2.11 -3.05 18.89
N TRP A 75 -2.61 -4.28 19.02
CA TRP A 75 -2.64 -5.25 17.91
C TRP A 75 -3.43 -4.74 16.69
N ALA A 76 -4.43 -3.90 16.89
CA ALA A 76 -5.26 -3.38 15.81
C ALA A 76 -4.45 -2.45 14.88
N TYR A 77 -3.50 -1.70 15.41
CA TYR A 77 -2.66 -0.79 14.62
C TYR A 77 -1.55 -1.54 13.88
N TYR A 78 -1.03 -2.62 14.46
CA TYR A 78 -0.18 -3.55 13.72
C TYR A 78 -0.94 -4.23 12.57
N LEU A 79 -2.19 -4.66 12.83
CA LEU A 79 -3.07 -5.21 11.80
C LEU A 79 -3.35 -4.21 10.69
N LEU A 80 -3.68 -2.95 11.05
CA LEU A 80 -3.90 -1.86 10.09
C LEU A 80 -2.70 -1.72 9.15
N SER A 81 -1.51 -1.65 9.71
CA SER A 81 -0.27 -1.53 8.95
C SER A 81 -0.13 -2.67 7.94
N GLN A 82 -0.33 -3.91 8.38
CA GLN A 82 -0.20 -5.08 7.51
C GLN A 82 -1.31 -5.17 6.45
N ILE A 83 -2.50 -4.66 6.70
CA ILE A 83 -3.56 -4.53 5.68
C ILE A 83 -3.06 -3.64 4.52
N PHE A 84 -2.40 -2.52 4.81
CA PHE A 84 -1.87 -1.63 3.79
C PHE A 84 -0.75 -2.29 2.96
N VAL A 85 0.12 -3.05 3.62
CA VAL A 85 1.19 -3.80 2.95
C VAL A 85 0.61 -4.87 2.01
N ILE A 86 -0.33 -5.70 2.51
CA ILE A 86 -0.88 -6.79 1.67
C ILE A 86 -1.74 -6.28 0.52
N ILE A 87 -2.41 -5.11 0.66
CA ILE A 87 -3.09 -4.46 -0.46
C ILE A 87 -2.06 -4.10 -1.54
N SER A 88 -0.93 -3.51 -1.15
CA SER A 88 0.15 -3.19 -2.09
C SER A 88 0.70 -4.45 -2.78
N PHE A 89 0.97 -5.53 -2.04
CA PHE A 89 1.41 -6.81 -2.61
C PHE A 89 0.39 -7.39 -3.58
N PHE A 90 -0.90 -7.31 -3.24
CA PHE A 90 -1.96 -7.77 -4.12
C PHE A 90 -2.00 -6.96 -5.43
N VAL A 91 -1.87 -5.64 -5.36
CA VAL A 91 -1.85 -4.78 -6.55
C VAL A 91 -0.62 -5.05 -7.40
N VAL A 92 0.56 -5.23 -6.80
CA VAL A 92 1.80 -5.59 -7.52
C VAL A 92 1.66 -6.94 -8.22
N PHE A 93 1.06 -7.94 -7.56
CA PHE A 93 0.76 -9.21 -8.20
C PHE A 93 -0.15 -9.03 -9.43
N LYS A 94 -1.24 -8.24 -9.28
CA LYS A 94 -2.17 -7.93 -10.38
C LYS A 94 -1.52 -7.14 -11.51
N PHE A 95 -0.64 -6.23 -11.18
CA PHE A 95 0.12 -5.47 -12.18
C PHE A 95 1.11 -6.36 -12.94
N ALA A 96 1.79 -7.26 -12.25
CA ALA A 96 2.67 -8.24 -12.89
C ALA A 96 1.90 -9.20 -13.83
N GLU A 97 0.62 -9.50 -13.55
CA GLU A 97 -0.25 -10.29 -14.45
C GLU A 97 -0.48 -9.62 -15.82
N GLU A 98 -0.29 -8.31 -15.94
CA GLU A 98 -0.40 -7.58 -17.21
C GLU A 98 0.80 -7.85 -18.15
N PHE A 99 1.95 -8.29 -17.60
CA PHE A 99 3.21 -8.49 -18.33
C PHE A 99 3.64 -9.95 -18.42
N PHE A 100 3.26 -10.78 -17.46
CA PHE A 100 3.72 -12.16 -17.36
C PHE A 100 2.54 -13.15 -17.47
N GLU A 101 2.57 -14.00 -18.49
CA GLU A 101 1.62 -15.12 -18.63
C GLU A 101 1.82 -16.17 -17.52
N ASN A 102 3.09 -16.42 -17.15
CA ASN A 102 3.42 -17.37 -16.11
C ASN A 102 3.31 -16.72 -14.72
N LYS A 103 2.34 -17.21 -13.95
CA LYS A 103 2.04 -16.71 -12.59
C LYS A 103 3.18 -16.86 -11.57
N ILE A 104 4.18 -17.71 -11.89
CA ILE A 104 5.41 -17.80 -11.08
C ILE A 104 6.11 -16.44 -11.04
N PHE A 105 6.24 -15.76 -12.18
CA PHE A 105 6.92 -14.47 -12.25
C PHE A 105 6.11 -13.37 -11.54
N CYS A 106 4.76 -13.45 -11.60
CA CYS A 106 3.91 -12.54 -10.82
C CYS A 106 4.13 -12.73 -9.32
N PHE A 107 4.22 -13.96 -8.84
CA PHE A 107 4.49 -14.24 -7.44
C PHE A 107 5.91 -13.87 -7.03
N LEU A 108 6.90 -14.15 -7.87
CA LEU A 108 8.29 -13.73 -7.63
C LEU A 108 8.42 -12.21 -7.51
N SER A 109 7.65 -11.42 -8.29
CA SER A 109 7.65 -9.96 -8.17
C SER A 109 7.25 -9.51 -6.75
N VAL A 110 6.29 -10.19 -6.12
CA VAL A 110 5.88 -9.90 -4.74
C VAL A 110 6.93 -10.41 -3.74
N LEU A 111 7.51 -11.59 -3.94
CA LEU A 111 8.57 -12.11 -3.07
C LEU A 111 9.83 -11.23 -3.09
N LEU A 112 10.12 -10.57 -4.22
CA LEU A 112 11.21 -9.59 -4.28
C LEU A 112 10.94 -8.37 -3.40
N LEU A 113 9.68 -7.91 -3.29
CA LEU A 113 9.32 -6.85 -2.35
C LEU A 113 9.45 -7.33 -0.91
N GLU A 114 8.96 -8.55 -0.59
CA GLU A 114 9.15 -9.13 0.73
C GLU A 114 10.62 -9.26 1.12
N GLY A 115 11.52 -9.47 0.14
CA GLY A 115 12.96 -9.48 0.35
C GLY A 115 13.57 -8.12 0.73
N ILE A 116 12.82 -7.05 0.63
CA ILE A 116 13.26 -5.69 0.98
C ILE A 116 12.85 -5.42 2.43
N TYR A 117 13.82 -5.05 3.26
CA TYR A 117 13.66 -4.74 4.69
C TYR A 117 12.47 -3.81 5.00
N PHE A 118 12.17 -2.87 4.12
CA PHE A 118 11.07 -1.93 4.29
C PHE A 118 9.69 -2.60 4.30
N TYR A 119 9.46 -3.65 3.51
CA TYR A 119 8.14 -4.28 3.38
C TYR A 119 7.80 -5.30 4.48
N ASN A 120 8.73 -5.55 5.40
CA ASN A 120 8.53 -6.49 6.49
C ASN A 120 8.91 -5.91 7.85
N TYR A 121 10.17 -5.73 8.14
CA TYR A 121 10.65 -5.38 9.48
C TYR A 121 10.22 -3.99 9.96
N THR A 122 10.11 -3.00 9.08
CA THR A 122 9.73 -1.62 9.45
C THR A 122 8.22 -1.39 9.41
N THR A 123 7.48 -2.21 8.68
CA THR A 123 6.03 -2.03 8.49
C THR A 123 5.14 -2.28 9.71
N PRO A 124 5.55 -2.91 10.83
CA PRO A 124 4.75 -2.88 12.05
C PRO A 124 4.45 -1.45 12.55
N GLU A 125 5.32 -0.48 12.27
CA GLU A 125 5.02 0.91 12.53
C GLU A 125 4.11 1.50 11.47
N PHE A 126 2.83 1.75 11.81
CA PHE A 126 1.94 2.46 10.91
C PHE A 126 2.30 3.94 10.88
N ASN A 127 2.82 4.37 9.76
CA ASN A 127 3.24 5.75 9.49
C ASN A 127 2.82 6.18 8.07
N VAL A 128 3.19 7.39 7.67
CA VAL A 128 2.84 7.93 6.35
C VAL A 128 3.40 7.12 5.19
N TYR A 129 4.59 6.50 5.37
CA TYR A 129 5.21 5.67 4.34
C TYR A 129 4.43 4.36 4.12
N VAL A 130 3.96 3.72 5.19
CA VAL A 130 3.10 2.54 5.10
C VAL A 130 1.73 2.92 4.57
N CYS A 131 1.19 4.05 5.02
CA CYS A 131 -0.09 4.58 4.55
C CYS A 131 -0.10 4.85 3.04
N GLU A 132 0.99 5.31 2.44
CA GLU A 132 1.06 5.61 1.01
C GLU A 132 1.24 4.37 0.11
N LEU A 133 1.74 3.23 0.63
CA LEU A 133 2.07 2.03 -0.15
C LEU A 133 0.96 1.55 -1.11
N PRO A 134 -0.29 1.34 -0.65
CA PRO A 134 -1.36 0.90 -1.54
C PRO A 134 -1.70 1.97 -2.58
N PHE A 135 -1.65 3.24 -2.22
CA PHE A 135 -1.97 4.34 -3.15
C PHE A 135 -0.89 4.49 -4.21
N TRP A 136 0.37 4.29 -3.87
CA TRP A 136 1.47 4.25 -4.83
C TRP A 136 1.26 3.15 -5.88
N SER A 137 1.03 1.93 -5.42
CA SER A 137 0.83 0.78 -6.30
C SER A 137 -0.45 0.90 -7.14
N LEU A 138 -1.57 1.36 -6.56
CA LEU A 138 -2.83 1.57 -7.24
C LEU A 138 -2.75 2.69 -8.28
N THR A 139 -2.06 3.79 -7.98
CA THR A 139 -1.88 4.90 -8.92
C THR A 139 -1.12 4.42 -10.16
N VAL A 140 -0.01 3.69 -9.98
CA VAL A 140 0.74 3.11 -11.10
C VAL A 140 -0.11 2.13 -11.90
N PHE A 141 -0.83 1.24 -11.22
CA PHE A 141 -1.68 0.23 -11.85
C PHE A 141 -2.79 0.86 -12.69
N TYR A 142 -3.53 1.82 -12.15
CA TYR A 142 -4.63 2.46 -12.89
C TYR A 142 -4.16 3.44 -13.95
N CYS A 143 -2.99 4.06 -13.80
CA CYS A 143 -2.33 4.77 -14.89
C CYS A 143 -2.07 3.83 -16.08
N TRP A 144 -1.49 2.66 -15.84
CA TRP A 144 -1.29 1.63 -16.86
C TRP A 144 -2.60 1.18 -17.49
N LYS A 145 -3.63 0.88 -16.69
CA LYS A 145 -4.95 0.47 -17.18
C LYS A 145 -5.59 1.56 -18.04
N GLY A 146 -5.53 2.81 -17.62
CA GLY A 146 -6.03 3.95 -18.38
C GLY A 146 -5.37 4.09 -19.75
N LEU A 147 -4.04 3.94 -19.80
CA LEU A 147 -3.28 3.97 -21.05
C LEU A 147 -3.58 2.78 -21.96
N LYS A 148 -3.75 1.57 -21.39
CA LYS A 148 -3.96 0.34 -22.13
C LYS A 148 -5.40 0.20 -22.64
N ASP A 149 -6.37 0.36 -21.73
CA ASP A 149 -7.78 0.05 -21.98
C ASP A 149 -8.58 1.29 -22.41
N ASN A 150 -8.04 2.48 -22.21
CA ASN A 150 -8.63 3.80 -22.51
C ASN A 150 -10.06 3.97 -21.95
N LYS A 151 -10.32 3.41 -20.75
CA LYS A 151 -11.61 3.51 -20.06
C LYS A 151 -11.61 4.69 -19.10
N ILE A 152 -12.68 5.49 -19.12
CA ILE A 152 -12.82 6.64 -18.21
C ILE A 152 -12.73 6.25 -16.73
N ILE A 153 -13.24 5.06 -16.38
CA ILE A 153 -13.20 4.57 -14.98
C ILE A 153 -11.78 4.37 -14.48
N ASP A 154 -10.86 3.90 -15.35
CA ASP A 154 -9.47 3.67 -14.98
C ASP A 154 -8.76 5.02 -14.72
N TRP A 155 -9.08 6.07 -15.50
CA TRP A 155 -8.59 7.42 -15.27
C TRP A 155 -9.17 8.07 -14.02
N LEU A 156 -10.44 7.84 -13.72
CA LEU A 156 -11.06 8.31 -12.47
C LEU A 156 -10.43 7.65 -11.25
N LEU A 157 -10.17 6.33 -11.31
CA LEU A 157 -9.50 5.60 -10.25
C LEU A 157 -8.04 6.03 -10.09
N PHE A 158 -7.33 6.28 -11.20
CA PHE A 158 -6.00 6.89 -11.18
C PHE A 158 -6.00 8.21 -10.40
N GLY A 159 -6.91 9.14 -10.75
CA GLY A 159 -7.04 10.43 -10.06
C GLY A 159 -7.39 10.28 -8.58
N LEU A 160 -8.32 9.38 -8.25
CA LEU A 160 -8.72 9.10 -6.87
C LEU A 160 -7.55 8.61 -6.02
N PHE A 161 -6.79 7.61 -6.51
CA PHE A 161 -5.65 7.06 -5.77
C PHE A 161 -4.46 8.01 -5.74
N ALA A 162 -4.26 8.82 -6.78
CA ALA A 162 -3.26 9.88 -6.77
C ALA A 162 -3.58 10.94 -5.69
N ALA A 163 -4.84 11.36 -5.58
CA ALA A 163 -5.28 12.29 -4.53
C ALA A 163 -5.10 11.69 -3.13
N ALA A 164 -5.51 10.42 -2.94
CA ALA A 164 -5.32 9.72 -1.68
C ALA A 164 -3.83 9.55 -1.32
N GLY A 165 -2.97 9.33 -2.31
CA GLY A 165 -1.52 9.26 -2.13
C GLY A 165 -0.91 10.58 -1.65
N ILE A 166 -1.30 11.72 -2.23
CA ILE A 166 -0.85 13.06 -1.76
C ILE A 166 -1.35 13.32 -0.34
N LEU A 167 -2.60 12.94 -0.03
CA LEU A 167 -3.15 13.06 1.33
C LEU A 167 -2.49 12.11 2.33
N SER A 168 -1.78 11.09 1.88
CA SER A 168 -1.00 10.19 2.73
C SER A 168 0.40 10.72 3.01
N HIS A 169 1.09 11.23 1.99
CA HIS A 169 2.46 11.71 2.12
C HIS A 169 2.82 12.75 1.05
N TYR A 170 3.45 13.87 1.44
CA TYR A 170 3.82 14.93 0.50
C TYR A 170 4.81 14.47 -0.59
N LEU A 171 5.70 13.51 -0.27
CA LEU A 171 6.67 12.97 -1.23
C LEU A 171 6.01 12.18 -2.38
N PHE A 172 4.73 11.85 -2.26
CA PHE A 172 3.96 11.25 -3.36
C PHE A 172 3.96 12.10 -4.63
N VAL A 173 4.19 13.42 -4.50
CA VAL A 173 4.34 14.34 -5.63
C VAL A 173 5.45 13.91 -6.59
N TYR A 174 6.52 13.27 -6.12
CA TYR A 174 7.59 12.79 -7.00
C TYR A 174 7.13 11.71 -7.99
N LEU A 175 6.23 10.80 -7.55
CA LEU A 175 5.62 9.84 -8.45
C LEU A 175 4.80 10.55 -9.53
N LEU A 176 3.98 11.53 -9.15
CA LEU A 176 3.12 12.26 -10.09
C LEU A 176 3.94 13.07 -11.10
N VAL A 177 4.99 13.76 -10.64
CA VAL A 177 5.91 14.47 -11.54
C VAL A 177 6.57 13.50 -12.53
N ALA A 178 7.01 12.33 -12.08
CA ALA A 178 7.58 11.32 -12.97
C ALA A 178 6.55 10.83 -14.01
N MET A 179 5.29 10.66 -13.61
CA MET A 179 4.20 10.31 -14.54
C MET A 179 3.89 11.45 -15.54
N ASP A 180 3.88 12.70 -15.09
CA ASP A 180 3.68 13.86 -15.97
C ASP A 180 4.78 13.95 -17.02
N VAL A 181 6.05 13.78 -16.61
CA VAL A 181 7.18 13.73 -17.56
C VAL A 181 7.00 12.58 -18.58
N PHE A 182 6.55 11.41 -18.11
CA PHE A 182 6.24 10.29 -19.00
C PHE A 182 5.12 10.62 -19.98
N PHE A 183 4.04 11.26 -19.56
CA PHE A 183 2.94 11.69 -20.43
C PHE A 183 3.42 12.72 -21.48
N LEU A 184 4.20 13.70 -21.06
CA LEU A 184 4.80 14.66 -21.99
C LEU A 184 5.66 13.94 -23.04
N TYR A 185 6.54 13.02 -22.61
CA TYR A 185 7.33 12.21 -23.55
C TYR A 185 6.45 11.46 -24.56
N MET A 186 5.35 10.85 -24.11
CA MET A 186 4.41 10.14 -24.99
C MET A 186 3.73 11.07 -26.02
N ILE A 187 3.43 12.32 -25.64
CA ILE A 187 2.84 13.33 -26.53
C ILE A 187 3.85 13.74 -27.61
N PHE A 188 5.09 14.02 -27.24
CA PHE A 188 6.11 14.49 -28.16
C PHE A 188 6.67 13.39 -29.09
N LYS A 189 6.49 12.12 -28.74
CA LYS A 189 6.92 10.98 -29.56
C LYS A 189 5.91 10.60 -30.67
N LYS A 190 4.68 11.08 -30.60
CA LYS A 190 3.65 10.91 -31.64
C LYS A 190 3.88 11.86 -32.78
#